data_7616b616913c3c140f6814d85061b373
#
_entry.id   7616b616913c3c140f6814d85061b373
#
_cell.length_a   1.000
_cell.length_b   1.000
_cell.length_c   1.000
_cell.angle_alpha   90.00
_cell.angle_beta   90.00
_cell.angle_gamma   90.00
#
_symmetry.space_group_name_H-M   'P 1'
#
loop_
_entity.id
_entity.type
_entity.pdbx_description
1 polymer ?
#
loop_
_entity_poly.entity_id
_entity_poly.type
_entity_poly.pdbx_seq_one_letter_code
_entity_poly.pdbx_strand_id
1 'polypeptide(L)'
;MKTFFSEPGYRYIFFYRNARAYQGIPGINILAKLFLRRCSHRFGIQIPQETTIGEGFYIGHFGTIIINGQTIIGKNCNLSAGVTIGQANRGKSQGVPVLGDSVWIGVNAMIVGKIVIGNDVLIAPGAYVNVDVPDHSIVMGNPAVIKTRENATEGYIDNKV
;
A
#
# COMPACT_ATOMS: atom_id res chain seq x y z
N MET A 1 10.27 -15.42 -15.11
CA MET A 1 9.64 -14.80 -16.29
C MET A 1 8.11 -14.98 -16.34
N LYS A 2 7.56 -16.14 -15.96
CA LYS A 2 6.08 -16.34 -15.91
C LYS A 2 5.37 -15.30 -15.01
N THR A 3 5.85 -15.05 -13.80
CA THR A 3 5.25 -14.10 -12.83
C THR A 3 5.11 -12.67 -13.39
N PHE A 4 6.08 -12.18 -14.15
CA PHE A 4 6.02 -10.85 -14.76
C PHE A 4 4.84 -10.68 -15.73
N PHE A 5 4.47 -11.72 -16.46
CA PHE A 5 3.38 -11.66 -17.43
C PHE A 5 2.02 -12.00 -16.82
N SER A 6 1.98 -12.85 -15.78
CA SER A 6 0.74 -13.29 -15.16
C SER A 6 0.23 -12.34 -14.07
N GLU A 7 1.13 -11.65 -13.35
CA GLU A 7 0.80 -10.87 -12.15
C GLU A 7 0.83 -9.35 -12.41
N PRO A 8 -0.33 -8.69 -12.57
CA PRO A 8 -0.40 -7.24 -12.80
C PRO A 8 0.22 -6.41 -11.68
N GLY A 9 0.03 -6.81 -10.41
CA GLY A 9 0.61 -6.14 -9.26
C GLY A 9 2.13 -6.17 -9.28
N TYR A 10 2.72 -7.33 -9.56
CA TYR A 10 4.17 -7.47 -9.70
C TYR A 10 4.72 -6.58 -10.83
N ARG A 11 4.05 -6.55 -11.98
CA ARG A 11 4.46 -5.72 -13.12
C ARG A 11 4.43 -4.24 -12.79
N TYR A 12 3.39 -3.80 -12.06
CA TYR A 12 3.29 -2.43 -11.58
C TYR A 12 4.46 -2.07 -10.68
N ILE A 13 4.73 -2.88 -9.65
CA ILE A 13 5.82 -2.65 -8.68
C ILE A 13 7.19 -2.71 -9.36
N PHE A 14 7.40 -3.58 -10.33
CA PHE A 14 8.63 -3.62 -11.12
C PHE A 14 8.91 -2.26 -11.79
N PHE A 15 7.96 -1.70 -12.51
CA PHE A 15 8.15 -0.39 -13.15
C PHE A 15 8.23 0.75 -12.15
N TYR A 16 7.49 0.67 -11.05
CA TYR A 16 7.57 1.63 -9.94
C TYR A 16 8.99 1.67 -9.34
N ARG A 17 9.58 0.52 -9.02
CA ARG A 17 10.94 0.42 -8.48
C ARG A 17 11.98 0.95 -9.48
N ASN A 18 11.86 0.58 -10.75
CA ASN A 18 12.76 1.09 -11.80
C ASN A 18 12.64 2.61 -11.98
N ALA A 19 11.43 3.17 -11.99
CA ALA A 19 11.23 4.61 -12.08
C ALA A 19 11.88 5.36 -10.91
N ARG A 20 11.92 4.79 -9.71
CA ARG A 20 12.64 5.35 -8.55
C ARG A 20 14.15 5.17 -8.66
N ALA A 21 14.61 3.98 -8.98
CA ALA A 21 16.04 3.65 -9.04
C ALA A 21 16.80 4.50 -10.09
N TYR A 22 16.16 4.78 -11.21
CA TYR A 22 16.78 5.51 -12.32
C TYR A 22 16.39 7.00 -12.39
N GLN A 23 15.98 7.62 -11.29
CA GLN A 23 15.63 9.06 -11.26
C GLN A 23 16.73 9.98 -11.80
N GLY A 24 18.01 9.63 -11.58
CA GLY A 24 19.17 10.39 -12.06
C GLY A 24 19.57 10.15 -13.52
N ILE A 25 18.92 9.22 -14.24
CA ILE A 25 19.23 8.85 -15.63
C ILE A 25 18.03 9.18 -16.53
N PRO A 26 18.01 10.36 -17.20
CA PRO A 26 16.80 10.89 -17.85
C PRO A 26 16.14 9.93 -18.84
N GLY A 27 16.91 9.33 -19.76
CA GLY A 27 16.35 8.44 -20.79
C GLY A 27 15.66 7.19 -20.21
N ILE A 28 16.33 6.50 -19.28
CA ILE A 28 15.78 5.29 -18.63
C ILE A 28 14.60 5.67 -17.75
N ASN A 29 14.68 6.76 -17.00
CA ASN A 29 13.62 7.24 -16.13
C ASN A 29 12.34 7.56 -16.91
N ILE A 30 12.46 8.24 -18.08
CA ILE A 30 11.31 8.55 -18.94
C ILE A 30 10.62 7.25 -19.41
N LEU A 31 11.38 6.29 -19.88
CA LEU A 31 10.82 4.99 -20.31
C LEU A 31 10.13 4.26 -19.15
N ALA A 32 10.78 4.18 -17.98
CA ALA A 32 10.19 3.54 -16.80
C ALA A 32 8.88 4.24 -16.38
N LYS A 33 8.82 5.57 -16.41
CA LYS A 33 7.61 6.35 -16.11
C LYS A 33 6.50 6.12 -17.14
N LEU A 34 6.83 6.02 -18.42
CA LEU A 34 5.84 5.71 -19.47
C LEU A 34 5.20 4.34 -19.26
N PHE A 35 6.01 3.32 -18.97
CA PHE A 35 5.51 1.98 -18.66
C PHE A 35 4.71 1.95 -17.35
N LEU A 36 5.18 2.64 -16.31
CA LEU A 36 4.46 2.77 -15.05
C LEU A 36 3.08 3.42 -15.28
N ARG A 37 3.04 4.52 -16.03
CA ARG A 37 1.78 5.19 -16.37
C ARG A 37 0.83 4.27 -17.14
N ARG A 38 1.35 3.52 -18.13
CA ARG A 38 0.54 2.53 -18.85
C ARG A 38 -0.02 1.46 -17.94
N CYS A 39 0.79 0.93 -17.02
CA CYS A 39 0.33 -0.04 -16.01
C CYS A 39 -0.71 0.58 -15.07
N SER A 40 -0.51 1.82 -14.64
CA SER A 40 -1.46 2.56 -13.80
C SER A 40 -2.85 2.61 -14.45
N HIS A 41 -2.93 3.08 -15.69
CA HIS A 41 -4.21 3.16 -16.41
C HIS A 41 -4.81 1.78 -16.70
N ARG A 42 -3.99 0.79 -17.05
CA ARG A 42 -4.47 -0.55 -17.40
C ARG A 42 -5.00 -1.33 -16.21
N PHE A 43 -4.36 -1.18 -15.05
CA PHE A 43 -4.66 -1.99 -13.85
C PHE A 43 -5.44 -1.23 -12.78
N GLY A 44 -5.69 0.07 -12.97
CA GLY A 44 -6.39 0.90 -11.99
C GLY A 44 -5.57 1.15 -10.72
N ILE A 45 -4.22 1.12 -10.81
CA ILE A 45 -3.33 1.32 -9.67
C ILE A 45 -2.72 2.72 -9.75
N GLN A 46 -2.98 3.55 -8.74
CA GLN A 46 -2.49 4.92 -8.64
C GLN A 46 -1.60 5.07 -7.40
N ILE A 47 -0.31 4.78 -7.58
CA ILE A 47 0.72 4.98 -6.56
C ILE A 47 1.75 5.94 -7.15
N PRO A 48 1.80 7.20 -6.69
CA PRO A 48 2.78 8.18 -7.16
C PRO A 48 4.20 7.71 -6.87
N GLN A 49 5.14 8.14 -7.71
CA GLN A 49 6.55 7.75 -7.59
C GLN A 49 7.18 8.25 -6.27
N GLU A 50 6.63 9.30 -5.69
CA GLU A 50 7.06 9.93 -4.43
C GLU A 50 6.73 9.07 -3.20
N THR A 51 5.74 8.19 -3.30
CA THR A 51 5.35 7.28 -2.20
C THR A 51 6.55 6.48 -1.74
N THR A 52 6.83 6.43 -0.45
CA THR A 52 7.89 5.59 0.09
C THR A 52 7.35 4.21 0.40
N ILE A 53 7.95 3.17 -0.19
CA ILE A 53 7.50 1.78 -0.03
C ILE A 53 8.69 0.88 0.27
N GLY A 54 8.64 0.17 1.39
CA GLY A 54 9.62 -0.81 1.82
C GLY A 54 9.71 -2.05 0.92
N GLU A 55 10.69 -2.90 1.17
CA GLU A 55 10.87 -4.18 0.47
C GLU A 55 9.73 -5.15 0.78
N GLY A 56 9.54 -6.19 -0.03
CA GLY A 56 8.49 -7.19 0.18
C GLY A 56 7.05 -6.67 -0.05
N PHE A 57 6.88 -5.48 -0.63
CA PHE A 57 5.54 -4.95 -0.91
C PHE A 57 4.86 -5.74 -2.02
N TYR A 58 3.64 -6.19 -1.76
CA TYR A 58 2.87 -7.03 -2.68
C TYR A 58 1.46 -6.48 -2.93
N ILE A 59 1.01 -6.56 -4.18
CA ILE A 59 -0.36 -6.26 -4.60
C ILE A 59 -0.99 -7.57 -5.07
N GLY A 60 -1.84 -8.16 -4.23
CA GLY A 60 -2.45 -9.46 -4.49
C GLY A 60 -3.49 -9.42 -5.61
N HIS A 61 -4.28 -8.37 -5.65
CA HIS A 61 -5.32 -8.17 -6.66
C HIS A 61 -5.23 -6.78 -7.25
N PHE A 62 -5.27 -6.69 -8.58
CA PHE A 62 -5.35 -5.41 -9.26
C PHE A 62 -6.78 -4.88 -9.28
N GLY A 63 -6.92 -3.59 -9.53
CA GLY A 63 -8.19 -2.87 -9.49
C GLY A 63 -7.96 -1.48 -8.92
N THR A 64 -8.98 -0.79 -8.53
CA THR A 64 -8.85 0.56 -8.00
C THR A 64 -8.02 0.57 -6.70
N ILE A 65 -6.75 0.95 -6.82
CA ILE A 65 -5.85 1.18 -5.68
C ILE A 65 -5.38 2.61 -5.77
N ILE A 66 -5.58 3.38 -4.70
CA ILE A 66 -5.21 4.80 -4.65
C ILE A 66 -4.37 5.04 -3.40
N ILE A 67 -3.13 5.48 -3.58
CA ILE A 67 -2.22 5.81 -2.48
C ILE A 67 -1.73 7.24 -2.66
N ASN A 68 -1.77 8.03 -1.60
CA ASN A 68 -1.22 9.39 -1.60
C ASN A 68 0.32 9.35 -1.68
N GLY A 69 0.90 10.25 -2.48
CA GLY A 69 2.36 10.27 -2.74
C GLY A 69 3.23 10.55 -1.51
N GLN A 70 2.69 11.14 -0.47
CA GLN A 70 3.42 11.39 0.79
C GLN A 70 3.33 10.25 1.80
N THR A 71 2.56 9.20 1.49
CA THR A 71 2.43 8.02 2.37
C THR A 71 3.76 7.28 2.48
N ILE A 72 4.05 6.80 3.69
CA ILE A 72 5.17 5.91 3.98
C ILE A 72 4.60 4.53 4.30
N ILE A 73 5.10 3.51 3.61
CA ILE A 73 4.72 2.11 3.81
C ILE A 73 5.97 1.31 4.14
N GLY A 74 5.96 0.57 5.22
CA GLY A 74 7.04 -0.27 5.68
C GLY A 74 7.28 -1.50 4.80
N LYS A 75 8.03 -2.46 5.33
CA LYS A 75 8.39 -3.71 4.64
C LYS A 75 7.24 -4.73 4.72
N ASN A 76 7.23 -5.65 3.77
CA ASN A 76 6.33 -6.81 3.78
C ASN A 76 4.84 -6.43 3.88
N CYS A 77 4.45 -5.31 3.29
CA CYS A 77 3.05 -4.90 3.28
C CYS A 77 2.32 -5.46 2.05
N ASN A 78 1.13 -6.01 2.27
CA ASN A 78 0.28 -6.57 1.23
C ASN A 78 -1.00 -5.76 1.06
N LEU A 79 -1.37 -5.48 -0.18
CA LEU A 79 -2.59 -4.77 -0.55
C LEU A 79 -3.53 -5.63 -1.39
N SER A 80 -4.80 -5.52 -1.10
CA SER A 80 -5.87 -6.06 -1.95
C SER A 80 -6.49 -4.97 -2.86
N ALA A 81 -7.40 -5.37 -3.74
CA ALA A 81 -8.11 -4.44 -4.62
C ALA A 81 -8.97 -3.43 -3.83
N GLY A 82 -9.19 -2.24 -4.42
CA GLY A 82 -10.06 -1.21 -3.86
C GLY A 82 -9.48 -0.44 -2.67
N VAL A 83 -8.23 -0.70 -2.28
CA VAL A 83 -7.60 -0.03 -1.14
C VAL A 83 -7.34 1.44 -1.45
N THR A 84 -7.71 2.30 -0.50
CA THR A 84 -7.41 3.73 -0.54
C THR A 84 -6.58 4.13 0.67
N ILE A 85 -5.40 4.73 0.44
CA ILE A 85 -4.57 5.35 1.49
C ILE A 85 -4.47 6.84 1.16
N GLY A 86 -5.19 7.65 1.90
CA GLY A 86 -5.45 9.04 1.56
C GLY A 86 -5.12 10.04 2.66
N GLN A 87 -5.07 11.32 2.27
CA GLN A 87 -4.90 12.40 3.23
C GLN A 87 -6.24 12.92 3.76
N ALA A 88 -6.22 13.42 4.98
CA ALA A 88 -7.23 14.34 5.47
C ALA A 88 -6.76 15.78 5.24
N ASN A 89 -7.65 16.64 4.71
CA ASN A 89 -7.30 18.01 4.38
C ASN A 89 -7.60 19.01 5.51
N ARG A 90 -8.29 18.57 6.57
CA ARG A 90 -8.76 19.44 7.66
C ARG A 90 -8.73 18.73 9.02
N GLY A 91 -8.77 19.53 10.09
CA GLY A 91 -8.92 19.06 11.45
C GLY A 91 -7.64 18.51 12.07
N LYS A 92 -7.79 17.80 13.19
CA LYS A 92 -6.66 17.28 13.98
C LYS A 92 -5.86 16.18 13.24
N SER A 93 -6.51 15.46 12.33
CA SER A 93 -5.90 14.40 11.54
C SER A 93 -5.43 14.88 10.16
N GLN A 94 -5.20 16.19 9.96
CA GLN A 94 -4.69 16.71 8.70
C GLN A 94 -3.32 16.12 8.39
N GLY A 95 -3.19 15.46 7.23
CA GLY A 95 -1.96 14.80 6.77
C GLY A 95 -2.25 13.43 6.17
N VAL A 96 -1.21 12.61 6.09
CA VAL A 96 -1.22 11.31 5.43
C VAL A 96 -0.82 10.20 6.39
N PRO A 97 -1.27 8.95 6.14
CA PRO A 97 -0.91 7.80 6.95
C PRO A 97 0.57 7.41 6.83
N VAL A 98 1.09 6.84 7.91
CA VAL A 98 2.36 6.11 7.96
C VAL A 98 2.05 4.68 8.38
N LEU A 99 2.51 3.69 7.61
CA LEU A 99 2.32 2.27 7.88
C LEU A 99 3.66 1.63 8.26
N GLY A 100 3.64 0.83 9.30
CA GLY A 100 4.75 -0.01 9.74
C GLY A 100 4.98 -1.22 8.83
N ASP A 101 5.71 -2.19 9.35
CA ASP A 101 6.06 -3.42 8.66
C ASP A 101 4.99 -4.49 8.80
N SER A 102 4.89 -5.39 7.84
CA SER A 102 3.98 -6.54 7.87
C SER A 102 2.51 -6.12 8.05
N VAL A 103 2.06 -5.14 7.27
CA VAL A 103 0.65 -4.70 7.26
C VAL A 103 -0.10 -5.35 6.10
N TRP A 104 -1.16 -6.10 6.41
CA TRP A 104 -2.07 -6.64 5.41
C TRP A 104 -3.35 -5.81 5.32
N ILE A 105 -3.72 -5.37 4.11
CA ILE A 105 -4.86 -4.48 3.88
C ILE A 105 -5.86 -5.14 2.96
N GLY A 106 -7.02 -5.45 3.53
CA GLY A 106 -8.12 -6.13 2.85
C GLY A 106 -8.82 -5.29 1.80
N VAL A 107 -9.62 -5.97 0.99
CA VAL A 107 -10.38 -5.38 -0.12
C VAL A 107 -11.23 -4.20 0.34
N ASN A 108 -11.19 -3.09 -0.42
CA ASN A 108 -11.95 -1.86 -0.16
C ASN A 108 -11.72 -1.20 1.21
N ALA A 109 -10.63 -1.53 1.89
CA ALA A 109 -10.28 -0.81 3.11
C ALA A 109 -9.79 0.61 2.79
N MET A 110 -10.11 1.56 3.67
CA MET A 110 -9.70 2.96 3.55
C MET A 110 -8.94 3.39 4.79
N ILE A 111 -7.75 3.96 4.59
CA ILE A 111 -6.87 4.48 5.66
C ILE A 111 -6.65 5.95 5.38
N VAL A 112 -7.09 6.84 6.26
CA VAL A 112 -7.15 8.27 5.95
C VAL A 112 -6.66 9.13 7.12
N GLY A 113 -5.83 10.13 6.79
CA GLY A 113 -5.39 11.14 7.73
C GLY A 113 -3.99 10.90 8.29
N LYS A 114 -3.51 11.85 9.12
CA LYS A 114 -2.23 11.76 9.82
C LYS A 114 -2.35 10.77 10.97
N ILE A 115 -2.22 9.50 10.64
CA ILE A 115 -2.30 8.38 11.57
C ILE A 115 -1.13 7.44 11.38
N VAL A 116 -0.81 6.68 12.40
CA VAL A 116 0.23 5.66 12.40
C VAL A 116 -0.44 4.28 12.51
N ILE A 117 -0.15 3.42 11.57
CA ILE A 117 -0.48 2.00 11.64
C ILE A 117 0.80 1.27 12.05
N GLY A 118 0.74 0.54 13.14
CA GLY A 118 1.86 -0.21 13.68
C GLY A 118 2.31 -1.39 12.82
N ASN A 119 3.18 -2.21 13.39
CA ASN A 119 3.67 -3.43 12.74
C ASN A 119 2.74 -4.61 13.01
N ASP A 120 2.77 -5.62 12.11
CA ASP A 120 1.94 -6.82 12.24
C ASP A 120 0.45 -6.46 12.42
N VAL A 121 -0.09 -5.65 11.50
CA VAL A 121 -1.48 -5.19 11.53
C VAL A 121 -2.27 -5.75 10.37
N LEU A 122 -3.41 -6.39 10.68
CA LEU A 122 -4.39 -6.84 9.70
C LEU A 122 -5.56 -5.85 9.66
N ILE A 123 -5.75 -5.21 8.51
CA ILE A 123 -6.91 -4.35 8.25
C ILE A 123 -7.93 -5.13 7.44
N ALA A 124 -9.05 -5.45 8.06
CA ALA A 124 -10.09 -6.28 7.46
C ALA A 124 -10.74 -5.59 6.23
N PRO A 125 -11.30 -6.35 5.30
CA PRO A 125 -12.03 -5.80 4.16
C PRO A 125 -13.10 -4.78 4.57
N GLY A 126 -13.18 -3.67 3.84
CA GLY A 126 -14.15 -2.60 4.07
C GLY A 126 -13.95 -1.76 5.33
N ALA A 127 -12.86 -1.95 6.08
CA ALA A 127 -12.59 -1.14 7.26
C ALA A 127 -12.27 0.32 6.89
N TYR A 128 -12.79 1.27 7.68
CA TYR A 128 -12.45 2.69 7.59
C TYR A 128 -11.60 3.11 8.79
N VAL A 129 -10.32 3.33 8.54
CA VAL A 129 -9.31 3.58 9.57
C VAL A 129 -8.88 5.04 9.53
N ASN A 130 -9.21 5.80 10.57
CA ASN A 130 -8.87 7.21 10.71
C ASN A 130 -8.31 7.53 12.11
N VAL A 131 -7.82 6.50 12.80
CA VAL A 131 -7.19 6.57 14.12
C VAL A 131 -5.89 5.75 14.10
N ASP A 132 -4.98 6.06 15.03
CA ASP A 132 -3.76 5.27 15.20
C ASP A 132 -4.09 3.83 15.58
N VAL A 133 -3.30 2.90 15.05
CA VAL A 133 -3.43 1.46 15.31
C VAL A 133 -2.12 0.95 15.90
N PRO A 134 -2.13 0.38 17.11
CA PRO A 134 -0.93 -0.19 17.72
C PRO A 134 -0.46 -1.44 16.97
N ASP A 135 0.79 -1.83 17.25
CA ASP A 135 1.34 -3.09 16.76
C ASP A 135 0.45 -4.27 17.14
N HIS A 136 0.58 -5.38 16.42
CA HIS A 136 -0.12 -6.64 16.71
C HIS A 136 -1.64 -6.46 16.84
N SER A 137 -2.27 -5.92 15.78
CA SER A 137 -3.69 -5.59 15.83
C SER A 137 -4.47 -6.08 14.61
N ILE A 138 -5.73 -6.41 14.84
CA ILE A 138 -6.74 -6.60 13.81
C ILE A 138 -7.70 -5.41 13.87
N VAL A 139 -7.89 -4.75 12.72
CA VAL A 139 -8.80 -3.61 12.57
C VAL A 139 -9.96 -3.99 11.68
N MET A 140 -11.18 -3.74 12.11
CA MET A 140 -12.37 -4.09 11.34
C MET A 140 -13.48 -3.04 11.47
N GLY A 141 -14.31 -2.93 10.45
CA GLY A 141 -15.55 -2.16 10.47
C GLY A 141 -15.42 -0.67 10.15
N ASN A 142 -16.57 0.00 10.13
CA ASN A 142 -16.74 1.45 9.99
C ASN A 142 -17.85 1.91 10.95
N PRO A 143 -17.51 2.60 12.04
CA PRO A 143 -16.18 3.02 12.47
C PRO A 143 -15.24 1.84 12.80
N ALA A 144 -13.92 2.08 12.72
CA ALA A 144 -12.92 1.06 12.98
C ALA A 144 -12.94 0.58 14.45
N VAL A 145 -12.96 -0.73 14.62
CA VAL A 145 -12.77 -1.41 15.92
C VAL A 145 -11.42 -2.10 15.89
N ILE A 146 -10.57 -1.86 16.88
CA ILE A 146 -9.23 -2.41 17.00
C ILE A 146 -9.25 -3.52 18.05
N LYS A 147 -8.66 -4.68 17.70
CA LYS A 147 -8.45 -5.79 18.63
C LYS A 147 -6.98 -6.19 18.61
N THR A 148 -6.33 -6.23 19.76
CA THR A 148 -4.96 -6.74 19.88
C THR A 148 -4.90 -8.23 19.57
N ARG A 149 -3.94 -8.64 18.77
CA ARG A 149 -3.68 -10.04 18.41
C ARG A 149 -2.22 -10.21 17.97
N GLU A 150 -1.46 -10.95 18.73
CA GLU A 150 -0.12 -11.39 18.33
C GLU A 150 -0.19 -12.18 17.01
N ASN A 151 0.80 -11.95 16.15
CA ASN A 151 0.86 -12.54 14.81
C ASN A 151 -0.42 -12.29 13.99
N ALA A 152 -0.93 -11.04 14.04
CA ALA A 152 -2.18 -10.66 13.39
C ALA A 152 -2.21 -10.96 11.89
N THR A 153 -1.05 -10.91 11.23
CA THR A 153 -0.89 -11.16 9.78
C THR A 153 -0.44 -12.57 9.44
N GLU A 154 -0.39 -13.49 10.39
CA GLU A 154 -0.06 -14.89 10.14
C GLU A 154 -1.03 -15.52 9.12
N GLY A 155 -0.47 -16.19 8.10
CA GLY A 155 -1.25 -16.76 6.99
C GLY A 155 -1.78 -15.77 5.96
N TYR A 156 -1.50 -14.46 6.13
CA TYR A 156 -1.87 -13.42 5.16
C TYR A 156 -0.67 -12.83 4.41
N ILE A 157 0.51 -12.91 4.98
CA ILE A 157 1.76 -12.43 4.39
C ILE A 157 2.75 -13.58 4.31
N ASP A 158 2.79 -14.25 3.15
CA ASP A 158 3.62 -15.45 2.93
C ASP A 158 4.98 -15.12 2.28
N ASN A 159 5.11 -13.96 1.63
CA ASN A 159 6.30 -13.57 0.87
C ASN A 159 7.10 -12.48 1.62
N LYS A 160 7.58 -12.80 2.82
CA LYS A 160 8.43 -11.89 3.61
C LYS A 160 9.88 -11.90 3.09
N VAL A 161 10.50 -10.72 3.11
CA VAL A 161 11.92 -10.48 2.81
C VAL A 161 12.63 -9.92 4.03
#